data_78736f9029f2d3449f5f0ab5749236ca
#
_entry.id   78736f9029f2d3449f5f0ab5749236ca
#
_cell.length_a   1.000
_cell.length_b   1.000
_cell.length_c   1.000
_cell.angle_alpha   90.00
_cell.angle_beta   90.00
_cell.angle_gamma   90.00
#
_symmetry.space_group_name_H-M   'P 1'
#
loop_
_entity.id
_entity.type
_entity.pdbx_description
1 polymer ?
#
loop_
_entity_poly.entity_id
_entity_poly.type
_entity_poly.pdbx_seq_one_letter_code
_entity_poly.pdbx_strand_id
1 'polypeptide(L)'
;MPIRHYGGPVIELPSLPIHPGAARAQDVLTRLVRPAIVNHSIRTYRWAVLAGRRRGMAAGRDYDDDLLFYACALHDLGTSDAHDGPRRFEVEGADAAAELLTAEGLDAARVDQVWEAIALHTSPHIAESRGPVTLLTRLGVLSDFGQETIADPAVREEMERLHPRLDIERELTDAVVAQALRRPEKAPPHSWPGGLLRDHLDAAEPHSAPEPERTQA
;
A
#
# COMPACT_ATOMS: atom_id res chain seq x y z
N MET A 1 -7.41 -13.94 -45.45
CA MET A 1 -8.21 -13.85 -44.24
C MET A 1 -7.88 -12.52 -43.58
N PRO A 2 -8.82 -11.58 -43.43
CA PRO A 2 -8.51 -10.30 -42.79
C PRO A 2 -8.34 -10.50 -41.29
N ILE A 3 -7.24 -10.01 -40.74
CA ILE A 3 -6.96 -9.93 -39.31
C ILE A 3 -7.96 -8.94 -38.72
N ARG A 4 -8.87 -9.41 -37.87
CA ARG A 4 -9.76 -8.54 -37.10
C ARG A 4 -8.92 -7.85 -36.02
N HIS A 5 -8.69 -6.57 -36.17
CA HIS A 5 -8.29 -5.71 -35.07
C HIS A 5 -9.46 -5.61 -34.08
N TYR A 6 -9.34 -6.24 -32.95
CA TYR A 6 -10.23 -6.01 -31.81
C TYR A 6 -9.83 -4.65 -31.18
N GLY A 7 -10.39 -3.58 -31.72
CA GLY A 7 -10.30 -2.24 -31.13
C GLY A 7 -11.34 -2.08 -30.01
N GLY A 8 -11.06 -2.63 -28.84
CA GLY A 8 -11.74 -2.18 -27.62
C GLY A 8 -11.32 -0.73 -27.29
N PRO A 9 -12.07 0.00 -26.46
CA PRO A 9 -11.68 1.34 -26.03
C PRO A 9 -10.29 1.28 -25.39
N VAL A 10 -9.40 2.20 -25.81
CA VAL A 10 -8.07 2.34 -25.18
C VAL A 10 -8.28 2.82 -23.76
N ILE A 11 -7.92 1.98 -22.79
CA ILE A 11 -8.00 2.33 -21.37
C ILE A 11 -6.76 3.14 -21.03
N GLU A 12 -6.95 4.41 -20.74
CA GLU A 12 -5.89 5.32 -20.34
C GLU A 12 -5.76 5.32 -18.81
N LEU A 13 -4.69 4.71 -18.30
CA LEU A 13 -4.34 4.74 -16.89
C LEU A 13 -3.60 6.05 -16.53
N PRO A 14 -3.72 6.53 -15.27
CA PRO A 14 -2.93 7.66 -14.81
C PRO A 14 -1.42 7.43 -15.05
N SER A 15 -0.76 8.41 -15.66
CA SER A 15 0.69 8.38 -15.89
C SER A 15 1.44 8.55 -14.56
N LEU A 16 2.62 7.95 -14.46
CA LEU A 16 3.51 8.21 -13.33
C LEU A 16 4.23 9.55 -13.54
N PRO A 17 4.58 10.29 -12.47
CA PRO A 17 5.40 11.48 -12.60
C PRO A 17 6.76 11.17 -13.22
N ILE A 18 7.24 12.08 -14.08
CA ILE A 18 8.52 11.92 -14.82
C ILE A 18 9.45 13.07 -14.41
N HIS A 19 10.13 12.93 -13.28
CA HIS A 19 11.16 13.84 -12.81
C HIS A 19 12.17 13.09 -11.93
N PRO A 20 13.36 13.66 -11.63
CA PRO A 20 14.43 12.95 -10.92
C PRO A 20 14.00 12.39 -9.56
N GLY A 21 13.22 13.12 -8.75
CA GLY A 21 12.73 12.65 -7.45
C GLY A 21 11.82 11.44 -7.56
N ALA A 22 10.90 11.41 -8.54
CA ALA A 22 10.05 10.25 -8.78
C ALA A 22 10.87 9.03 -9.22
N ALA A 23 11.85 9.23 -10.10
CA ALA A 23 12.76 8.16 -10.52
C ALA A 23 13.57 7.63 -9.32
N ARG A 24 14.00 8.51 -8.41
CA ARG A 24 14.72 8.13 -7.20
C ARG A 24 13.86 7.31 -6.25
N ALA A 25 12.60 7.71 -6.02
CA ALA A 25 11.66 6.96 -5.19
C ALA A 25 11.39 5.56 -5.76
N GLN A 26 11.20 5.43 -7.08
CA GLN A 26 11.03 4.15 -7.76
C GLN A 26 12.28 3.26 -7.66
N ASP A 27 13.48 3.83 -7.79
CA ASP A 27 14.73 3.12 -7.64
C ASP A 27 14.90 2.55 -6.21
N VAL A 28 14.63 3.37 -5.18
CA VAL A 28 14.65 2.92 -3.77
C VAL A 28 13.63 1.81 -3.54
N LEU A 29 12.38 2.00 -3.97
CA LEU A 29 11.33 0.99 -3.86
C LEU A 29 11.76 -0.33 -4.51
N THR A 30 12.21 -0.30 -5.76
CA THR A 30 12.57 -1.51 -6.52
C THR A 30 13.75 -2.28 -5.91
N ARG A 31 14.67 -1.58 -5.24
CA ARG A 31 15.83 -2.22 -4.60
C ARG A 31 15.54 -2.80 -3.23
N LEU A 32 14.59 -2.24 -2.49
CA LEU A 32 14.42 -2.57 -1.08
C LEU A 32 13.24 -3.48 -0.78
N VAL A 33 12.20 -3.48 -1.62
CA VAL A 33 11.02 -4.31 -1.36
C VAL A 33 10.81 -5.37 -2.45
N ARG A 34 9.99 -6.37 -2.14
CA ARG A 34 9.67 -7.48 -3.05
C ARG A 34 8.91 -7.00 -4.29
N PRO A 35 9.05 -7.65 -5.45
CA PRO A 35 8.38 -7.24 -6.70
C PRO A 35 6.85 -7.12 -6.59
N ALA A 36 6.20 -7.95 -5.78
CA ALA A 36 4.76 -7.85 -5.53
C ALA A 36 4.38 -6.51 -4.88
N ILE A 37 5.18 -6.07 -3.89
CA ILE A 37 5.00 -4.80 -3.18
C ILE A 37 5.31 -3.62 -4.11
N VAL A 38 6.36 -3.72 -4.95
CA VAL A 38 6.64 -2.70 -5.99
C VAL A 38 5.43 -2.49 -6.88
N ASN A 39 4.87 -3.57 -7.43
CA ASN A 39 3.71 -3.49 -8.31
C ASN A 39 2.47 -2.95 -7.58
N HIS A 40 2.25 -3.38 -6.34
CA HIS A 40 1.20 -2.85 -5.47
C HIS A 40 1.32 -1.34 -5.28
N SER A 41 2.49 -0.85 -4.93
CA SER A 41 2.75 0.59 -4.71
C SER A 41 2.44 1.44 -5.96
N ILE A 42 2.83 0.95 -7.14
CA ILE A 42 2.53 1.64 -8.40
C ILE A 42 1.03 1.61 -8.73
N ARG A 43 0.36 0.48 -8.52
CA ARG A 43 -1.11 0.40 -8.68
C ARG A 43 -1.82 1.29 -7.68
N THR A 44 -1.35 1.34 -6.43
CA THR A 44 -1.88 2.21 -5.36
C THR A 44 -1.92 3.67 -5.80
N TYR A 45 -0.83 4.20 -6.36
CA TYR A 45 -0.83 5.56 -6.89
C TYR A 45 -1.88 5.78 -7.99
N ARG A 46 -1.95 4.88 -8.97
CA ARG A 46 -2.92 5.01 -10.06
C ARG A 46 -4.37 4.95 -9.54
N TRP A 47 -4.64 4.05 -8.59
CA TRP A 47 -5.94 3.99 -7.91
C TRP A 47 -6.24 5.25 -7.11
N ALA A 48 -5.25 5.82 -6.43
CA ALA A 48 -5.39 7.07 -5.69
C ALA A 48 -5.80 8.25 -6.61
N VAL A 49 -5.14 8.37 -7.77
CA VAL A 49 -5.50 9.39 -8.78
C VAL A 49 -6.93 9.17 -9.31
N LEU A 50 -7.33 7.92 -9.60
CA LEU A 50 -8.70 7.61 -10.04
C LEU A 50 -9.73 7.89 -8.94
N ALA A 51 -9.39 7.61 -7.66
CA ALA A 51 -10.22 7.94 -6.52
C ALA A 51 -10.44 9.46 -6.37
N GLY A 52 -9.37 10.24 -6.58
CA GLY A 52 -9.41 11.69 -6.59
C GLY A 52 -10.33 12.22 -7.69
N ARG A 53 -10.12 11.78 -8.94
CA ARG A 53 -10.96 12.16 -10.09
C ARG A 53 -12.44 11.88 -9.83
N ARG A 54 -12.78 10.72 -9.27
CA ARG A 54 -14.16 10.36 -8.94
C ARG A 54 -14.79 11.28 -7.88
N ARG A 55 -13.95 11.88 -7.02
CA ARG A 55 -14.36 12.87 -6.01
C ARG A 55 -14.32 14.31 -6.51
N GLY A 56 -14.04 14.53 -7.79
CA GLY A 56 -13.90 15.87 -8.38
C GLY A 56 -12.61 16.59 -7.99
N MET A 57 -11.66 15.88 -7.41
CA MET A 57 -10.34 16.41 -7.05
C MET A 57 -9.38 16.35 -8.24
N ALA A 58 -8.52 17.34 -8.35
CA ALA A 58 -7.52 17.44 -9.41
C ALA A 58 -6.15 17.78 -8.83
N ALA A 59 -5.12 17.13 -9.39
CA ALA A 59 -3.73 17.45 -9.11
C ALA A 59 -3.41 18.92 -9.39
N GLY A 60 -2.56 19.54 -8.59
CA GLY A 60 -2.19 20.96 -8.67
C GLY A 60 -3.25 21.94 -8.19
N ARG A 61 -4.50 21.49 -7.92
CA ARG A 61 -5.55 22.32 -7.32
C ARG A 61 -5.92 21.85 -5.91
N ASP A 62 -6.17 20.56 -5.74
CA ASP A 62 -6.69 20.00 -4.48
C ASP A 62 -5.63 19.17 -3.74
N TYR A 63 -4.65 18.68 -4.44
CA TYR A 63 -3.49 17.97 -3.89
C TYR A 63 -2.25 18.13 -4.78
N ASP A 64 -1.08 17.93 -4.18
CA ASP A 64 0.20 17.87 -4.88
C ASP A 64 0.42 16.43 -5.41
N ASP A 65 0.56 16.28 -6.72
CA ASP A 65 0.67 14.99 -7.38
C ASP A 65 1.98 14.26 -7.05
N ASP A 66 3.06 15.01 -6.87
CA ASP A 66 4.36 14.46 -6.50
C ASP A 66 4.31 13.88 -5.07
N LEU A 67 3.67 14.60 -4.13
CA LEU A 67 3.50 14.11 -2.76
C LEU A 67 2.60 12.87 -2.71
N LEU A 68 1.52 12.85 -3.51
CA LEU A 68 0.68 11.65 -3.63
C LEU A 68 1.47 10.48 -4.19
N PHE A 69 2.30 10.72 -5.20
CA PHE A 69 3.15 9.69 -5.77
C PHE A 69 4.16 9.15 -4.74
N TYR A 70 4.88 10.03 -4.03
CA TYR A 70 5.82 9.62 -2.99
C TYR A 70 5.14 8.81 -1.89
N ALA A 71 4.00 9.28 -1.40
CA ALA A 71 3.24 8.57 -0.39
C ALA A 71 2.84 7.17 -0.86
N CYS A 72 2.25 7.04 -2.05
CA CYS A 72 1.84 5.76 -2.60
C CYS A 72 3.02 4.85 -2.96
N ALA A 73 4.13 5.40 -3.49
CA ALA A 73 5.30 4.61 -3.87
C ALA A 73 6.04 4.05 -2.65
N LEU A 74 6.07 4.78 -1.53
CA LEU A 74 6.92 4.47 -0.39
C LEU A 74 6.15 3.94 0.83
N HIS A 75 4.80 3.78 0.76
CA HIS A 75 4.00 3.46 1.95
C HIS A 75 4.35 2.12 2.62
N ASP A 76 4.81 1.15 1.86
CA ASP A 76 5.21 -0.17 2.34
C ASP A 76 6.73 -0.34 2.49
N LEU A 77 7.52 0.74 2.38
CA LEU A 77 8.98 0.68 2.47
C LEU A 77 9.47 0.07 3.81
N GLY A 78 8.71 0.29 4.89
CA GLY A 78 9.00 -0.28 6.20
C GLY A 78 8.82 -1.79 6.31
N THR A 79 8.32 -2.47 5.27
CA THR A 79 8.29 -3.94 5.19
C THR A 79 9.63 -4.53 4.77
N SER A 80 10.58 -3.69 4.32
CA SER A 80 11.92 -4.12 3.91
C SER A 80 12.80 -4.44 5.11
N ASP A 81 13.78 -5.33 4.91
CA ASP A 81 14.79 -5.65 5.93
C ASP A 81 15.68 -4.43 6.26
N ALA A 82 15.85 -3.51 5.33
CA ALA A 82 16.63 -2.28 5.54
C ALA A 82 15.96 -1.33 6.54
N HIS A 83 14.64 -1.40 6.70
CA HIS A 83 13.86 -0.53 7.58
C HIS A 83 13.09 -1.34 8.65
N ASP A 84 13.66 -2.47 9.09
CA ASP A 84 13.11 -3.30 10.17
C ASP A 84 13.50 -2.75 11.56
N GLY A 85 13.15 -1.49 11.85
CA GLY A 85 13.30 -0.87 13.16
C GLY A 85 12.27 -1.36 14.20
N PRO A 86 12.27 -0.82 15.44
CA PRO A 86 11.43 -1.34 16.53
C PRO A 86 9.95 -0.94 16.46
N ARG A 87 9.59 0.07 15.66
CA ARG A 87 8.21 0.56 15.57
C ARG A 87 7.43 -0.17 14.49
N ARG A 88 6.14 0.10 14.40
CA ARG A 88 5.26 -0.40 13.33
C ARG A 88 5.87 -0.11 11.96
N PHE A 89 5.69 -1.02 11.00
CA PHE A 89 6.28 -0.86 9.66
C PHE A 89 5.83 0.43 8.97
N GLU A 90 4.60 0.90 9.22
CA GLU A 90 4.09 2.16 8.68
C GLU A 90 4.92 3.36 9.16
N VAL A 91 5.36 3.34 10.43
CA VAL A 91 6.19 4.41 11.01
C VAL A 91 7.63 4.32 10.50
N GLU A 92 8.20 3.11 10.45
CA GLU A 92 9.56 2.91 9.90
C GLU A 92 9.63 3.29 8.42
N GLY A 93 8.58 2.96 7.65
CA GLY A 93 8.46 3.37 6.26
C GLY A 93 8.29 4.88 6.09
N ALA A 94 7.50 5.52 6.96
CA ALA A 94 7.32 6.97 6.95
C ALA A 94 8.61 7.73 7.25
N ASP A 95 9.39 7.26 8.24
CA ASP A 95 10.69 7.86 8.57
C ASP A 95 11.70 7.68 7.43
N ALA A 96 11.78 6.48 6.85
CA ALA A 96 12.65 6.22 5.71
C ALA A 96 12.29 7.10 4.48
N ALA A 97 11.00 7.29 4.22
CA ALA A 97 10.54 8.19 3.18
C ALA A 97 10.90 9.66 3.50
N ALA A 98 10.73 10.09 4.76
CA ALA A 98 11.08 11.44 5.19
C ALA A 98 12.58 11.73 5.04
N GLU A 99 13.44 10.78 5.41
CA GLU A 99 14.90 10.90 5.20
C GLU A 99 15.25 11.03 3.72
N LEU A 100 14.67 10.18 2.87
CA LEU A 100 14.89 10.23 1.42
C LEU A 100 14.46 11.59 0.85
N LEU A 101 13.23 12.03 1.15
CA LEU A 101 12.66 13.24 0.56
C LEU A 101 13.34 14.52 1.08
N THR A 102 13.80 14.53 2.33
CA THR A 102 14.63 15.60 2.88
C THR A 102 15.97 15.69 2.14
N ALA A 103 16.60 14.55 1.87
CA ALA A 103 17.84 14.49 1.11
C ALA A 103 17.66 14.94 -0.36
N GLU A 104 16.47 14.73 -0.93
CA GLU A 104 16.09 15.26 -2.27
C GLU A 104 15.70 16.74 -2.23
N GLY A 105 15.74 17.41 -1.07
CA GLY A 105 15.52 18.84 -0.93
C GLY A 105 14.06 19.28 -0.77
N LEU A 106 13.13 18.38 -0.45
CA LEU A 106 11.77 18.76 -0.11
C LEU A 106 11.76 19.54 1.23
N ASP A 107 10.92 20.56 1.32
CA ASP A 107 10.72 21.27 2.58
C ASP A 107 9.99 20.40 3.62
N ALA A 108 10.14 20.78 4.91
CA ALA A 108 9.62 20.01 6.02
C ALA A 108 8.09 19.83 6.00
N ALA A 109 7.34 20.81 5.51
CA ALA A 109 5.87 20.73 5.46
C ALA A 109 5.40 19.73 4.40
N ARG A 110 6.09 19.63 3.27
CA ARG A 110 5.83 18.64 2.23
C ARG A 110 6.24 17.25 2.69
N VAL A 111 7.39 17.11 3.35
CA VAL A 111 7.86 15.85 3.94
C VAL A 111 6.85 15.33 4.96
N ASP A 112 6.34 16.20 5.84
CA ASP A 112 5.36 15.84 6.88
C ASP A 112 4.04 15.32 6.30
N GLN A 113 3.56 15.87 5.18
CA GLN A 113 2.37 15.37 4.49
C GLN A 113 2.57 13.94 3.96
N VAL A 114 3.73 13.63 3.40
CA VAL A 114 4.06 12.27 2.93
C VAL A 114 4.22 11.33 4.12
N TRP A 115 4.91 11.77 5.17
CA TRP A 115 5.06 11.01 6.41
C TRP A 115 3.71 10.63 7.01
N GLU A 116 2.79 11.60 7.15
CA GLU A 116 1.44 11.37 7.67
C GLU A 116 0.67 10.36 6.81
N ALA A 117 0.73 10.50 5.49
CA ALA A 117 0.03 9.61 4.58
C ALA A 117 0.53 8.16 4.71
N ILE A 118 1.84 7.97 4.82
CA ILE A 118 2.46 6.65 5.00
C ILE A 118 2.13 6.10 6.39
N ALA A 119 2.31 6.87 7.46
CA ALA A 119 2.08 6.41 8.83
C ALA A 119 0.61 6.02 9.11
N LEU A 120 -0.34 6.59 8.37
CA LEU A 120 -1.77 6.39 8.59
C LEU A 120 -2.46 5.49 7.56
N HIS A 121 -1.79 5.02 6.51
CA HIS A 121 -2.45 4.31 5.40
C HIS A 121 -3.22 3.05 5.82
N THR A 122 -2.86 2.42 6.93
CA THR A 122 -3.58 1.26 7.50
C THR A 122 -4.61 1.64 8.56
N SER A 123 -4.81 2.95 8.87
CA SER A 123 -5.63 3.44 9.98
C SER A 123 -7.01 3.91 9.49
N PRO A 124 -8.06 3.03 9.52
CA PRO A 124 -9.39 3.38 9.02
C PRO A 124 -10.00 4.55 9.82
N HIS A 125 -10.78 5.38 9.14
CA HIS A 125 -11.46 6.58 9.63
C HIS A 125 -10.53 7.73 10.05
N ILE A 126 -9.27 7.44 10.41
CA ILE A 126 -8.27 8.47 10.72
C ILE A 126 -7.69 9.01 9.41
N ALA A 127 -7.17 8.13 8.56
CA ALA A 127 -6.58 8.52 7.28
C ALA A 127 -7.57 9.29 6.39
N GLU A 128 -8.83 8.83 6.33
CA GLU A 128 -9.88 9.47 5.53
C GLU A 128 -10.29 10.85 6.06
N SER A 129 -9.98 11.16 7.32
CA SER A 129 -10.28 12.45 7.97
C SER A 129 -9.12 13.44 7.93
N ARG A 130 -8.00 13.07 7.28
CA ARG A 130 -6.80 13.91 7.14
C ARG A 130 -6.77 14.60 5.77
N GLY A 131 -5.63 15.20 5.44
CA GLY A 131 -5.45 15.94 4.20
C GLY A 131 -5.60 15.08 2.94
N PRO A 132 -5.69 15.72 1.76
CA PRO A 132 -5.96 15.03 0.49
C PRO A 132 -4.96 13.92 0.15
N VAL A 133 -3.67 14.13 0.42
CA VAL A 133 -2.63 13.12 0.14
C VAL A 133 -2.87 11.87 0.98
N THR A 134 -3.12 12.03 2.28
CA THR A 134 -3.39 10.92 3.21
C THR A 134 -4.67 10.17 2.83
N LEU A 135 -5.76 10.90 2.57
CA LEU A 135 -7.03 10.33 2.09
C LEU A 135 -6.82 9.51 0.82
N LEU A 136 -6.18 10.09 -0.20
CA LEU A 136 -6.05 9.45 -1.51
C LEU A 136 -5.09 8.24 -1.45
N THR A 137 -4.02 8.31 -0.68
CA THR A 137 -3.14 7.15 -0.43
C THR A 137 -3.93 6.00 0.16
N ARG A 138 -4.71 6.24 1.22
CA ARG A 138 -5.58 5.23 1.83
C ARG A 138 -6.55 4.63 0.82
N LEU A 139 -7.24 5.45 0.04
CA LEU A 139 -8.19 4.98 -0.98
C LEU A 139 -7.51 4.18 -2.10
N GLY A 140 -6.29 4.55 -2.47
CA GLY A 140 -5.48 3.80 -3.42
C GLY A 140 -5.18 2.39 -2.92
N VAL A 141 -4.75 2.25 -1.66
CA VAL A 141 -4.50 0.95 -0.99
C VAL A 141 -5.78 0.11 -0.97
N LEU A 142 -6.89 0.67 -0.48
CA LEU A 142 -8.18 -0.04 -0.41
C LEU A 142 -8.66 -0.51 -1.78
N SER A 143 -8.48 0.31 -2.82
CA SER A 143 -8.91 -0.03 -4.18
C SER A 143 -8.07 -1.14 -4.80
N ASP A 144 -6.77 -1.17 -4.52
CA ASP A 144 -5.91 -2.25 -5.01
C ASP A 144 -6.31 -3.60 -4.40
N PHE A 145 -6.68 -3.63 -3.13
CA PHE A 145 -7.21 -4.83 -2.46
C PHE A 145 -8.72 -5.08 -2.68
N GLY A 146 -9.38 -4.33 -3.58
CA GLY A 146 -10.78 -4.54 -3.94
C GLY A 146 -11.79 -4.14 -2.86
N GLN A 147 -11.36 -3.43 -1.82
CA GLN A 147 -12.22 -2.94 -0.73
C GLN A 147 -12.95 -1.63 -1.09
N GLU A 148 -12.55 -1.00 -2.18
CA GLU A 148 -13.19 0.17 -2.79
C GLU A 148 -13.41 -0.07 -4.28
N THR A 149 -14.61 0.24 -4.78
CA THR A 149 -14.92 0.14 -6.22
C THR A 149 -14.84 1.52 -6.86
N ILE A 150 -13.70 1.82 -7.47
CA ILE A 150 -13.43 3.13 -8.07
C ILE A 150 -13.65 3.15 -9.58
N ALA A 151 -13.41 2.05 -10.27
CA ALA A 151 -13.39 2.03 -11.73
C ALA A 151 -14.02 0.76 -12.30
N ASP A 152 -14.21 0.77 -13.63
CA ASP A 152 -14.65 -0.37 -14.42
C ASP A 152 -13.69 -1.57 -14.23
N PRO A 153 -14.19 -2.82 -14.22
CA PRO A 153 -13.36 -4.03 -14.20
C PRO A 153 -12.26 -4.06 -15.26
N ALA A 154 -12.51 -3.51 -16.44
CA ALA A 154 -11.51 -3.41 -17.51
C ALA A 154 -10.30 -2.53 -17.13
N VAL A 155 -10.50 -1.49 -16.32
CA VAL A 155 -9.40 -0.66 -15.77
C VAL A 155 -8.52 -1.48 -14.84
N ARG A 156 -9.13 -2.32 -14.00
CA ARG A 156 -8.40 -3.24 -13.12
C ARG A 156 -7.58 -4.25 -13.92
N GLU A 157 -8.19 -4.88 -14.92
CA GLU A 157 -7.52 -5.85 -15.78
C GLU A 157 -6.30 -5.24 -16.47
N GLU A 158 -6.43 -4.04 -17.05
CA GLU A 158 -5.31 -3.35 -17.69
C GLU A 158 -4.21 -2.95 -16.68
N MET A 159 -4.58 -2.54 -15.47
CA MET A 159 -3.65 -2.20 -14.41
C MET A 159 -2.83 -3.42 -13.95
N GLU A 160 -3.50 -4.57 -13.75
CA GLU A 160 -2.87 -5.83 -13.35
C GLU A 160 -2.07 -6.47 -14.50
N ARG A 161 -2.43 -6.22 -15.75
CA ARG A 161 -1.62 -6.61 -16.92
C ARG A 161 -0.28 -5.88 -16.95
N LEU A 162 -0.25 -4.59 -16.62
CA LEU A 162 0.96 -3.76 -16.59
C LEU A 162 1.80 -3.96 -15.33
N HIS A 163 1.13 -4.17 -14.20
CA HIS A 163 1.74 -4.39 -12.88
C HIS A 163 1.08 -5.60 -12.22
N PRO A 164 1.53 -6.83 -12.54
CA PRO A 164 0.93 -8.07 -12.03
C PRO A 164 0.88 -8.12 -10.50
N ARG A 165 -0.15 -8.78 -9.96
CA ARG A 165 -0.35 -8.87 -8.50
C ARG A 165 0.76 -9.68 -7.80
N LEU A 166 1.26 -10.73 -8.40
CA LEU A 166 2.36 -11.56 -7.87
C LEU A 166 2.11 -12.04 -6.42
N ASP A 167 0.85 -12.39 -6.11
CA ASP A 167 0.45 -12.87 -4.78
C ASP A 167 0.71 -11.84 -3.65
N ILE A 168 0.40 -10.56 -3.93
CA ILE A 168 0.67 -9.43 -3.03
C ILE A 168 0.10 -9.64 -1.63
N GLU A 169 -1.11 -10.23 -1.52
CA GLU A 169 -1.77 -10.49 -0.25
C GLU A 169 -0.90 -11.34 0.67
N ARG A 170 -0.33 -12.41 0.13
CA ARG A 170 0.57 -13.29 0.88
C ARG A 170 1.94 -12.64 1.11
N GLU A 171 2.54 -12.07 0.07
CA GLU A 171 3.87 -11.47 0.15
C GLU A 171 3.95 -10.32 1.17
N LEU A 172 2.91 -9.49 1.24
CA LEU A 172 2.83 -8.40 2.21
C LEU A 172 2.55 -8.93 3.63
N THR A 173 1.59 -9.87 3.77
CA THR A 173 1.29 -10.52 5.05
C THR A 173 2.54 -11.19 5.62
N ASP A 174 3.24 -12.00 4.82
CA ASP A 174 4.45 -12.70 5.24
C ASP A 174 5.54 -11.73 5.71
N ALA A 175 5.74 -10.60 5.00
CA ALA A 175 6.72 -9.60 5.38
C ALA A 175 6.40 -8.96 6.75
N VAL A 176 5.15 -8.56 6.96
CA VAL A 176 4.70 -7.91 8.20
C VAL A 176 4.72 -8.90 9.37
N VAL A 177 4.19 -10.12 9.18
CA VAL A 177 4.18 -11.16 10.22
C VAL A 177 5.59 -11.58 10.60
N ALA A 178 6.50 -11.75 9.63
CA ALA A 178 7.89 -12.09 9.92
C ALA A 178 8.60 -11.04 10.79
N GLN A 179 8.34 -9.75 10.56
CA GLN A 179 8.83 -8.68 11.43
C GLN A 179 8.19 -8.75 12.82
N ALA A 180 6.87 -8.96 12.91
CA ALA A 180 6.13 -9.05 14.17
C ALA A 180 6.56 -10.26 15.03
N LEU A 181 6.86 -11.40 14.41
CA LEU A 181 7.37 -12.58 15.13
C LEU A 181 8.78 -12.33 15.73
N ARG A 182 9.60 -11.53 15.07
CA ARG A 182 10.91 -11.12 15.61
C ARG A 182 10.80 -10.03 16.68
N ARG A 183 9.83 -9.14 16.55
CA ARG A 183 9.60 -7.96 17.41
C ARG A 183 8.11 -7.74 17.60
N PRO A 184 7.48 -8.36 18.60
CA PRO A 184 6.03 -8.27 18.85
C PRO A 184 5.52 -6.83 19.03
N GLU A 185 6.36 -5.92 19.49
CA GLU A 185 6.05 -4.49 19.63
C GLU A 185 5.70 -3.80 18.31
N LYS A 186 6.09 -4.37 17.16
CA LYS A 186 5.71 -3.89 15.81
C LYS A 186 4.26 -4.17 15.46
N ALA A 187 3.60 -5.06 16.18
CA ALA A 187 2.22 -5.49 15.94
C ALA A 187 1.34 -5.29 17.19
N PRO A 188 1.17 -4.03 17.67
CA PRO A 188 0.36 -3.79 18.85
C PRO A 188 -1.10 -4.23 18.63
N PRO A 189 -1.80 -4.68 19.71
CA PRO A 189 -3.21 -5.06 19.62
C PRO A 189 -4.06 -3.96 18.94
N HIS A 190 -5.08 -4.38 18.18
CA HIS A 190 -5.99 -3.50 17.44
C HIS A 190 -5.36 -2.68 16.30
N SER A 191 -4.08 -2.91 15.96
CA SER A 191 -3.49 -2.43 14.73
C SER A 191 -3.68 -3.45 13.59
N TRP A 192 -3.52 -3.01 12.34
CA TRP A 192 -3.54 -3.93 11.20
C TRP A 192 -2.45 -5.01 11.29
N PRO A 193 -1.16 -4.69 11.60
CA PRO A 193 -0.15 -5.71 11.86
C PRO A 193 -0.51 -6.66 13.02
N GLY A 194 -1.14 -6.14 14.09
CA GLY A 194 -1.59 -6.96 15.23
C GLY A 194 -2.70 -7.94 14.84
N GLY A 195 -3.59 -7.55 13.92
CA GLY A 195 -4.57 -8.45 13.32
C GLY A 195 -3.91 -9.60 12.56
N LEU A 196 -2.98 -9.28 11.65
CA LEU A 196 -2.26 -10.27 10.86
C LEU A 196 -1.46 -11.26 11.72
N LEU A 197 -0.78 -10.77 12.76
CA LEU A 197 -0.03 -11.63 13.68
C LEU A 197 -0.97 -12.59 14.42
N ARG A 198 -2.11 -12.10 14.93
CA ARG A 198 -3.11 -12.94 15.61
C ARG A 198 -3.64 -14.03 14.68
N ASP A 199 -4.08 -13.66 13.48
CA ASP A 199 -4.63 -14.61 12.51
C ASP A 199 -3.59 -15.67 12.12
N HIS A 200 -2.32 -15.31 12.05
CA HIS A 200 -1.21 -16.24 11.82
C HIS A 200 -1.02 -17.23 12.97
N LEU A 201 -1.07 -16.75 14.22
CA LEU A 201 -0.92 -17.59 15.41
C LEU A 201 -2.11 -18.52 15.59
N ASP A 202 -3.33 -18.04 15.39
CA ASP A 202 -4.57 -18.83 15.46
C ASP A 202 -4.57 -19.96 14.41
N ALA A 203 -4.06 -19.68 13.20
CA ALA A 203 -3.93 -20.70 12.14
C ALA A 203 -2.86 -21.77 12.47
N ALA A 204 -1.88 -21.43 13.30
CA ALA A 204 -0.81 -22.37 13.70
C ALA A 204 -1.20 -23.26 14.90
N GLU A 205 -2.26 -22.91 15.66
CA GLU A 205 -2.76 -23.75 16.75
C GLU A 205 -3.52 -24.97 16.19
N PRO A 206 -3.13 -26.21 16.57
CA PRO A 206 -3.90 -27.38 16.17
C PRO A 206 -5.31 -27.30 16.78
N HIS A 207 -6.35 -27.38 15.95
CA HIS A 207 -7.73 -27.51 16.41
C HIS A 207 -7.83 -28.71 17.34
N SER A 208 -7.95 -28.49 18.64
CA SER A 208 -8.29 -29.53 19.60
C SER A 208 -9.66 -30.08 19.23
N ALA A 209 -9.69 -31.30 18.73
CA ALA A 209 -10.97 -31.98 18.47
C ALA A 209 -11.81 -31.98 19.75
N PRO A 210 -13.12 -31.71 19.69
CA PRO A 210 -13.98 -31.78 20.88
C PRO A 210 -13.86 -33.19 21.49
N GLU A 211 -13.59 -33.24 22.79
CA GLU A 211 -13.61 -34.52 23.52
C GLU A 211 -14.96 -35.22 23.29
N PRO A 212 -14.97 -36.54 23.01
CA PRO A 212 -16.21 -37.25 22.85
C PRO A 212 -16.96 -37.23 24.21
N GLU A 213 -18.21 -36.79 24.18
CA GLU A 213 -19.11 -36.83 25.36
C GLU A 213 -19.07 -38.23 25.97
N ARG A 214 -18.60 -38.31 27.22
CA ARG A 214 -18.68 -39.53 28.00
C ARG A 214 -20.17 -39.80 28.30
N THR A 215 -20.75 -40.67 27.51
CA THR A 215 -22.06 -41.24 27.81
C THR A 215 -21.96 -41.95 29.16
N GLN A 216 -22.58 -41.38 30.18
CA GLN A 216 -22.78 -42.06 31.47
C GLN A 216 -23.87 -43.09 31.25
N ALA A 217 -23.53 -44.36 31.44
CA ALA A 217 -24.44 -45.49 31.52
C ALA A 217 -24.97 -45.64 32.96
#